data_f967dfea594a498a8595e133e347f47e
#
_entry.id   f967dfea594a498a8595e133e347f47e
#
_cell.length_a   1.000
_cell.length_b   1.000
_cell.length_c   1.000
_cell.angle_alpha   90.00
_cell.angle_beta   90.00
_cell.angle_gamma   90.00
#
_symmetry.space_group_name_H-M   'P 1'
#
loop_
_entity.id
_entity.type
_entity.pdbx_description
1 polymer ?
#
loop_
_entity_poly.entity_id
_entity_poly.type
_entity_poly.pdbx_seq_one_letter_code
_entity_poly.pdbx_strand_id
1 'polypeptide(L)'
;MKCNGKVAVVTGGARDLGRAISVKLASEGAKVVINYFDNSNDAKETLKMVQESGSEGIIVQGDMTKAADVKRVFDEAIKAFGNEIHILVNVVGGIVGRKTITEQNEDWYNFLMDVNMKSCWLCTREAVPYMPANSSIVNFSSLAARDGGGPGASLYATAKGAVMTFTRSMAKELGPKGIRVNALAPGTIATSFHDRFNTPENRERMKGIYPLRREGDSADVADLVTFLACAESDYLTGTNIDINGGLLFS
;
A
#
# COMPACT_ATOMS: atom_id res chain seq x y z
N MET A 1 -8.29 20.16 6.35
CA MET A 1 -7.38 19.33 5.54
C MET A 1 -6.30 18.78 6.45
N LYS A 2 -6.27 17.47 6.61
CA LYS A 2 -5.40 16.76 7.59
C LYS A 2 -3.94 16.63 7.15
N CYS A 3 -3.69 16.69 5.83
CA CYS A 3 -2.37 16.51 5.23
C CYS A 3 -1.90 17.75 4.46
N ASN A 4 -2.39 18.95 4.83
CA ASN A 4 -2.09 20.20 4.12
C ASN A 4 -0.58 20.44 4.04
N GLY A 5 -0.07 20.67 2.82
CA GLY A 5 1.34 20.95 2.55
C GLY A 5 2.27 19.72 2.60
N LYS A 6 1.76 18.53 2.99
CA LYS A 6 2.56 17.31 3.02
C LYS A 6 2.79 16.74 1.60
N VAL A 7 3.95 16.13 1.38
CA VAL A 7 4.27 15.37 0.16
C VAL A 7 4.07 13.88 0.45
N ALA A 8 3.24 13.24 -0.37
CA ALA A 8 2.94 11.81 -0.28
C ALA A 8 3.45 11.06 -1.53
N VAL A 9 4.16 9.96 -1.32
CA VAL A 9 4.52 9.01 -2.39
C VAL A 9 3.64 7.77 -2.23
N VAL A 10 2.86 7.45 -3.26
CA VAL A 10 1.98 6.27 -3.30
C VAL A 10 2.48 5.32 -4.38
N THR A 11 3.08 4.20 -3.97
CA THR A 11 3.53 3.16 -4.91
C THR A 11 2.33 2.40 -5.44
N GLY A 12 2.30 2.10 -6.75
CA GLY A 12 1.11 1.51 -7.36
C GLY A 12 -0.13 2.40 -7.26
N GLY A 13 0.04 3.72 -7.24
CA GLY A 13 -0.99 4.72 -6.98
C GLY A 13 -2.02 4.95 -8.09
N ALA A 14 -1.87 4.27 -9.25
CA ALA A 14 -2.62 4.61 -10.45
C ALA A 14 -4.02 4.02 -10.55
N ARG A 15 -4.35 2.95 -9.84
CA ARG A 15 -5.64 2.25 -9.94
C ARG A 15 -6.06 1.63 -8.60
N ASP A 16 -7.30 1.15 -8.55
CA ASP A 16 -7.84 0.40 -7.41
C ASP A 16 -7.58 1.12 -6.05
N LEU A 17 -7.00 0.42 -5.09
CA LEU A 17 -6.62 0.96 -3.78
C LEU A 17 -5.67 2.15 -3.89
N GLY A 18 -4.67 2.05 -4.77
CA GLY A 18 -3.69 3.12 -4.96
C GLY A 18 -4.33 4.41 -5.46
N ARG A 19 -5.28 4.33 -6.40
CA ARG A 19 -6.07 5.48 -6.87
C ARG A 19 -6.88 6.11 -5.74
N ALA A 20 -7.65 5.30 -5.02
CA ALA A 20 -8.47 5.79 -3.93
C ALA A 20 -7.64 6.50 -2.85
N ILE A 21 -6.48 5.92 -2.50
CA ILE A 21 -5.54 6.49 -1.54
C ILE A 21 -4.94 7.80 -2.06
N SER A 22 -4.49 7.82 -3.33
CA SER A 22 -3.90 9.02 -3.94
C SER A 22 -4.88 10.19 -3.95
N VAL A 23 -6.13 9.93 -4.37
CA VAL A 23 -7.19 10.95 -4.42
C VAL A 23 -7.60 11.39 -3.01
N LYS A 24 -7.73 10.46 -2.06
CA LYS A 24 -8.10 10.79 -0.68
C LYS A 24 -7.02 11.64 0.00
N LEU A 25 -5.74 11.29 -0.10
CA LEU A 25 -4.65 12.10 0.44
C LEU A 25 -4.61 13.50 -0.19
N ALA A 26 -4.86 13.60 -1.51
CA ALA A 26 -4.95 14.86 -2.22
C ALA A 26 -6.12 15.72 -1.71
N SER A 27 -7.31 15.15 -1.51
CA SER A 27 -8.47 15.86 -0.96
C SER A 27 -8.24 16.37 0.47
N GLU A 28 -7.28 15.79 1.18
CA GLU A 28 -6.82 16.25 2.49
C GLU A 28 -5.62 17.22 2.42
N GLY A 29 -5.25 17.67 1.21
CA GLY A 29 -4.26 18.72 0.98
C GLY A 29 -2.83 18.24 0.74
N ALA A 30 -2.60 16.92 0.61
CA ALA A 30 -1.28 16.41 0.26
C ALA A 30 -0.98 16.57 -1.23
N LYS A 31 0.26 16.96 -1.57
CA LYS A 31 0.83 16.83 -2.92
C LYS A 31 1.20 15.37 -3.14
N VAL A 32 0.79 14.77 -4.27
CA VAL A 32 0.87 13.31 -4.44
C VAL A 32 1.75 12.91 -5.61
N VAL A 33 2.73 12.05 -5.33
CA VAL A 33 3.51 11.32 -6.34
C VAL A 33 2.85 9.97 -6.57
N ILE A 34 2.32 9.78 -7.76
CA ILE A 34 1.60 8.57 -8.18
C ILE A 34 2.57 7.69 -8.96
N ASN A 35 3.12 6.66 -8.32
CA ASN A 35 3.90 5.67 -9.06
C ASN A 35 2.97 4.69 -9.79
N TYR A 36 3.35 4.32 -11.01
CA TYR A 36 2.70 3.28 -11.81
C TYR A 36 3.71 2.39 -12.52
N PHE A 37 3.32 1.16 -12.86
CA PHE A 37 4.20 0.20 -13.52
C PHE A 37 4.10 0.29 -15.04
N ASP A 38 2.93 0.02 -15.62
CA ASP A 38 2.73 -0.18 -17.06
C ASP A 38 1.62 0.68 -17.68
N ASN A 39 0.53 0.94 -16.97
CA ASN A 39 -0.64 1.62 -17.53
C ASN A 39 -0.59 3.14 -17.26
N SER A 40 -0.11 3.90 -18.23
CA SER A 40 -0.07 5.37 -18.14
C SER A 40 -1.45 6.03 -18.21
N ASN A 41 -2.47 5.39 -18.81
CA ASN A 41 -3.81 5.97 -18.89
C ASN A 41 -4.48 5.96 -17.51
N ASP A 42 -4.39 4.85 -16.76
CA ASP A 42 -4.86 4.80 -15.38
C ASP A 42 -4.16 5.85 -14.50
N ALA A 43 -2.85 6.03 -14.70
CA ALA A 43 -2.07 7.04 -13.97
C ALA A 43 -2.52 8.48 -14.30
N LYS A 44 -2.75 8.79 -15.57
CA LYS A 44 -3.26 10.11 -16.01
C LYS A 44 -4.66 10.38 -15.47
N GLU A 45 -5.53 9.38 -15.48
CA GLU A 45 -6.87 9.49 -14.89
C GLU A 45 -6.80 9.79 -13.39
N THR A 46 -5.95 9.06 -12.66
CA THR A 46 -5.75 9.31 -11.23
C THR A 46 -5.17 10.70 -10.96
N LEU A 47 -4.20 11.14 -11.78
CA LEU A 47 -3.65 12.50 -11.68
C LEU A 47 -4.73 13.57 -11.90
N LYS A 48 -5.61 13.36 -12.89
CA LYS A 48 -6.75 14.27 -13.13
C LYS A 48 -7.64 14.35 -11.88
N MET A 49 -8.00 13.22 -11.28
CA MET A 49 -8.82 13.21 -10.04
C MET A 49 -8.12 13.90 -8.86
N VAL A 50 -6.80 13.75 -8.73
CA VAL A 50 -5.99 14.46 -7.73
C VAL A 50 -6.07 15.99 -7.96
N GLN A 51 -5.94 16.44 -9.20
CA GLN A 51 -6.04 17.86 -9.56
C GLN A 51 -7.46 18.42 -9.33
N GLU A 52 -8.49 17.65 -9.68
CA GLU A 52 -9.90 17.99 -9.43
C GLU A 52 -10.23 18.11 -7.93
N SER A 53 -9.48 17.42 -7.05
CA SER A 53 -9.60 17.58 -5.60
C SER A 53 -8.94 18.86 -5.05
N GLY A 54 -8.34 19.68 -5.92
CA GLY A 54 -7.70 20.94 -5.57
C GLY A 54 -6.25 20.81 -5.12
N SER A 55 -5.59 19.66 -5.36
CA SER A 55 -4.19 19.45 -5.01
C SER A 55 -3.28 19.30 -6.24
N GLU A 56 -1.98 19.26 -5.97
CA GLU A 56 -0.94 19.02 -6.97
C GLU A 56 -0.54 17.52 -6.97
N GLY A 57 -0.20 17.01 -8.15
CA GLY A 57 0.33 15.65 -8.28
C GLY A 57 1.25 15.50 -9.49
N ILE A 58 2.05 14.45 -9.47
CA ILE A 58 2.82 13.98 -10.62
C ILE A 58 2.65 12.46 -10.77
N ILE A 59 2.81 11.97 -12.00
CA ILE A 59 2.86 10.53 -12.28
C ILE A 59 4.30 10.15 -12.63
N VAL A 60 4.80 9.06 -12.04
CA VAL A 60 6.15 8.56 -12.32
C VAL A 60 6.12 7.07 -12.58
N GLN A 61 6.53 6.65 -13.77
CA GLN A 61 6.63 5.24 -14.12
C GLN A 61 7.82 4.60 -13.39
N GLY A 62 7.65 3.38 -12.88
CA GLY A 62 8.76 2.62 -12.29
C GLY A 62 8.32 1.27 -11.74
N ASP A 63 9.20 0.28 -11.91
CA ASP A 63 9.11 -1.04 -11.28
C ASP A 63 9.71 -0.95 -9.86
N MET A 64 8.86 -1.03 -8.85
CA MET A 64 9.31 -0.91 -7.46
C MET A 64 10.13 -2.13 -6.98
N THR A 65 10.29 -3.15 -7.79
CA THR A 65 11.25 -4.25 -7.53
C THR A 65 12.68 -3.93 -7.96
N LYS A 66 12.89 -2.80 -8.66
CA LYS A 66 14.17 -2.36 -9.22
C LYS A 66 14.67 -1.10 -8.50
N ALA A 67 15.85 -1.20 -7.88
CA ALA A 67 16.42 -0.08 -7.12
C ALA A 67 16.61 1.22 -7.95
N ALA A 68 16.97 1.11 -9.22
CA ALA A 68 17.13 2.26 -10.11
C ALA A 68 15.81 2.98 -10.38
N ASP A 69 14.72 2.23 -10.54
CA ASP A 69 13.38 2.80 -10.76
C ASP A 69 12.83 3.44 -9.48
N VAL A 70 13.05 2.79 -8.34
CA VAL A 70 12.70 3.36 -7.02
C VAL A 70 13.42 4.69 -6.86
N LYS A 71 14.75 4.72 -7.03
CA LYS A 71 15.52 5.96 -6.94
C LYS A 71 14.94 7.06 -7.84
N ARG A 72 14.66 6.75 -9.10
CA ARG A 72 14.07 7.73 -10.06
C ARG A 72 12.72 8.28 -9.57
N VAL A 73 11.85 7.44 -8.98
CA VAL A 73 10.57 7.91 -8.44
C VAL A 73 10.77 8.93 -7.32
N PHE A 74 11.73 8.69 -6.43
CA PHE A 74 12.03 9.62 -5.34
C PHE A 74 12.77 10.86 -5.82
N ASP A 75 13.70 10.76 -6.78
CA ASP A 75 14.35 11.92 -7.41
C ASP A 75 13.32 12.86 -8.07
N GLU A 76 12.34 12.32 -8.81
CA GLU A 76 11.27 13.12 -9.41
C GLU A 76 10.32 13.70 -8.34
N ALA A 77 10.07 13.01 -7.25
CA ALA A 77 9.32 13.55 -6.12
C ALA A 77 9.99 14.79 -5.52
N ILE A 78 11.30 14.69 -5.23
CA ILE A 78 12.12 15.76 -4.68
C ILE A 78 12.20 16.95 -5.66
N LYS A 79 12.41 16.68 -6.92
CA LYS A 79 12.46 17.71 -7.96
C LYS A 79 11.14 18.49 -8.09
N ALA A 80 10.00 17.81 -7.95
CA ALA A 80 8.68 18.41 -8.09
C ALA A 80 8.24 19.19 -6.84
N PHE A 81 8.51 18.66 -5.65
CA PHE A 81 7.86 19.11 -4.41
C PHE A 81 8.83 19.50 -3.28
N GLY A 82 10.15 19.43 -3.53
CA GLY A 82 11.16 19.78 -2.53
C GLY A 82 11.68 18.58 -1.74
N ASN A 83 12.64 18.81 -0.84
CA ASN A 83 13.47 17.78 -0.21
C ASN A 83 12.79 17.01 0.94
N GLU A 84 11.49 17.14 1.11
CA GLU A 84 10.79 16.47 2.21
C GLU A 84 9.69 15.56 1.70
N ILE A 85 9.69 14.33 2.19
CA ILE A 85 8.64 13.32 1.96
C ILE A 85 8.01 13.01 3.31
N HIS A 86 6.74 13.36 3.44
CA HIS A 86 6.04 13.23 4.72
C HIS A 86 5.26 11.92 4.86
N ILE A 87 4.83 11.37 3.72
CA ILE A 87 3.97 10.18 3.68
C ILE A 87 4.51 9.22 2.61
N LEU A 88 4.79 7.98 3.00
CA LEU A 88 5.04 6.88 2.07
C LEU A 88 3.94 5.84 2.23
N VAL A 89 3.27 5.49 1.13
CA VAL A 89 2.29 4.40 1.11
C VAL A 89 2.76 3.30 0.17
N ASN A 90 3.16 2.17 0.73
CA ASN A 90 3.66 1.00 0.01
C ASN A 90 2.50 0.08 -0.39
N VAL A 91 1.79 0.42 -1.50
CA VAL A 91 0.63 -0.36 -1.98
C VAL A 91 1.05 -1.50 -2.92
N VAL A 92 2.18 -1.36 -3.62
CA VAL A 92 2.67 -2.39 -4.56
C VAL A 92 2.71 -3.76 -3.89
N GLY A 93 2.09 -4.75 -4.55
CA GLY A 93 2.01 -6.12 -4.10
C GLY A 93 0.74 -6.81 -4.57
N GLY A 94 0.72 -8.14 -4.43
CA GLY A 94 -0.45 -8.94 -4.79
C GLY A 94 -0.11 -10.44 -4.84
N ILE A 95 -1.17 -11.27 -4.86
CA ILE A 95 -1.01 -12.73 -4.95
C ILE A 95 -0.55 -13.18 -6.35
N VAL A 96 -0.85 -12.39 -7.38
CA VAL A 96 -0.50 -12.55 -8.80
C VAL A 96 -0.95 -13.87 -9.44
N GLY A 97 -1.00 -14.94 -8.68
CA GLY A 97 -1.45 -16.28 -9.05
C GLY A 97 -1.34 -17.23 -7.87
N ARG A 98 -1.85 -18.45 -8.05
CA ARG A 98 -1.80 -19.50 -7.04
C ARG A 98 -1.03 -20.70 -7.59
N LYS A 99 -0.10 -21.23 -6.80
CA LYS A 99 0.63 -22.46 -7.08
C LYS A 99 0.74 -23.27 -5.80
N THR A 100 0.46 -24.59 -5.89
CA THR A 100 0.74 -25.51 -4.78
C THR A 100 2.24 -25.60 -4.54
N ILE A 101 2.66 -26.12 -3.37
CA ILE A 101 4.08 -26.13 -2.98
C ILE A 101 4.96 -26.87 -3.99
N THR A 102 4.44 -27.90 -4.63
CA THR A 102 5.18 -28.71 -5.62
C THR A 102 5.23 -28.06 -7.02
N GLU A 103 4.39 -27.07 -7.29
CA GLU A 103 4.38 -26.30 -8.55
C GLU A 103 5.25 -25.04 -8.48
N GLN A 104 5.71 -24.69 -7.28
CA GLN A 104 6.54 -23.51 -7.06
C GLN A 104 7.99 -23.82 -7.44
N ASN A 105 8.63 -22.88 -8.10
CA ASN A 105 10.05 -22.88 -8.42
C ASN A 105 10.73 -21.61 -7.90
N GLU A 106 12.05 -21.50 -8.02
CA GLU A 106 12.82 -20.36 -7.54
C GLU A 106 12.40 -19.04 -8.21
N ASP A 107 12.08 -19.05 -9.49
CA ASP A 107 11.62 -17.83 -10.19
C ASP A 107 10.30 -17.33 -9.62
N TRP A 108 9.37 -18.25 -9.33
CA TRP A 108 8.10 -17.92 -8.69
C TRP A 108 8.30 -17.40 -7.27
N TYR A 109 9.20 -18.01 -6.50
CA TYR A 109 9.60 -17.53 -5.17
C TYR A 109 10.16 -16.12 -5.25
N ASN A 110 11.18 -15.89 -6.09
CA ASN A 110 11.83 -14.61 -6.24
C ASN A 110 10.85 -13.53 -6.68
N PHE A 111 9.99 -13.83 -7.66
CA PHE A 111 8.99 -12.90 -8.17
C PHE A 111 8.01 -12.46 -7.06
N LEU A 112 7.44 -13.41 -6.29
CA LEU A 112 6.49 -13.07 -5.22
C LEU A 112 7.16 -12.32 -4.07
N MET A 113 8.37 -12.68 -3.69
CA MET A 113 9.12 -11.95 -2.67
C MET A 113 9.52 -10.56 -3.16
N ASP A 114 9.95 -10.43 -4.40
CA ASP A 114 10.34 -9.14 -4.99
C ASP A 114 9.16 -8.16 -5.04
N VAL A 115 8.01 -8.62 -5.54
CA VAL A 115 6.85 -7.71 -5.70
C VAL A 115 6.18 -7.36 -4.38
N ASN A 116 6.21 -8.23 -3.36
CA ASN A 116 5.50 -8.01 -2.11
C ASN A 116 6.38 -7.49 -0.96
N MET A 117 7.62 -7.93 -0.85
CA MET A 117 8.50 -7.56 0.28
C MET A 117 9.63 -6.64 -0.15
N LYS A 118 10.40 -7.02 -1.19
CA LYS A 118 11.55 -6.23 -1.64
C LYS A 118 11.13 -4.83 -2.12
N SER A 119 10.00 -4.72 -2.83
CA SER A 119 9.45 -3.42 -3.24
C SER A 119 9.20 -2.49 -2.05
N CYS A 120 8.56 -3.00 -1.00
CA CYS A 120 8.30 -2.27 0.23
C CYS A 120 9.61 -1.83 0.92
N TRP A 121 10.58 -2.74 1.02
CA TRP A 121 11.89 -2.44 1.60
C TRP A 121 12.66 -1.40 0.80
N LEU A 122 12.74 -1.54 -0.54
CA LEU A 122 13.43 -0.58 -1.40
C LEU A 122 12.85 0.83 -1.27
N CYS A 123 11.51 0.96 -1.34
CA CYS A 123 10.85 2.25 -1.22
C CYS A 123 11.05 2.88 0.17
N THR A 124 10.96 2.07 1.24
CA THR A 124 11.22 2.54 2.60
C THR A 124 12.66 3.04 2.75
N ARG A 125 13.63 2.25 2.27
CA ARG A 125 15.06 2.62 2.31
C ARG A 125 15.34 3.94 1.57
N GLU A 126 14.72 4.15 0.42
CA GLU A 126 14.93 5.35 -0.38
C GLU A 126 14.22 6.57 0.20
N ALA A 127 13.04 6.39 0.83
CA ALA A 127 12.26 7.48 1.41
C ALA A 127 12.89 8.06 2.67
N VAL A 128 13.41 7.20 3.57
CA VAL A 128 13.83 7.58 4.93
C VAL A 128 14.81 8.75 4.99
N PRO A 129 15.80 8.91 4.08
CA PRO A 129 16.69 10.09 4.09
C PRO A 129 15.98 11.44 3.91
N TYR A 130 14.78 11.43 3.32
CA TYR A 130 13.99 12.63 3.03
C TYR A 130 12.80 12.81 3.99
N MET A 131 12.64 11.93 4.97
CA MET A 131 11.50 11.97 5.88
C MET A 131 11.82 12.80 7.14
N PRO A 132 11.20 13.98 7.30
CA PRO A 132 11.32 14.75 8.55
C PRO A 132 10.56 14.09 9.71
N ALA A 133 10.72 14.61 10.92
CA ALA A 133 9.89 14.22 12.06
C ALA A 133 8.39 14.44 11.74
N ASN A 134 7.53 13.66 12.36
CA ASN A 134 6.08 13.60 12.11
C ASN A 134 5.69 13.06 10.72
N SER A 135 6.60 12.31 10.09
CA SER A 135 6.31 11.56 8.86
C SER A 135 5.67 10.20 9.17
N SER A 136 5.03 9.62 8.17
CA SER A 136 4.35 8.33 8.29
C SER A 136 4.65 7.41 7.12
N ILE A 137 4.93 6.15 7.41
CA ILE A 137 5.01 5.05 6.44
C ILE A 137 3.83 4.10 6.68
N VAL A 138 3.06 3.83 5.63
CA VAL A 138 1.94 2.91 5.67
C VAL A 138 2.19 1.76 4.70
N ASN A 139 2.34 0.57 5.25
CA ASN A 139 2.62 -0.65 4.51
C ASN A 139 1.35 -1.48 4.30
N PHE A 140 1.32 -2.29 3.24
CA PHE A 140 0.23 -3.22 2.97
C PHE A 140 0.67 -4.66 3.25
N SER A 141 0.27 -5.17 4.41
CA SER A 141 0.23 -6.61 4.73
C SER A 141 -1.01 -7.24 4.08
N SER A 142 -1.61 -8.24 4.68
CA SER A 142 -2.82 -8.91 4.23
C SER A 142 -3.41 -9.74 5.35
N LEU A 143 -4.70 -10.04 5.28
CA LEU A 143 -5.32 -11.11 6.08
C LEU A 143 -4.54 -12.44 5.92
N ALA A 144 -4.06 -12.72 4.70
CA ALA A 144 -3.26 -13.92 4.42
C ALA A 144 -1.99 -14.03 5.28
N ALA A 145 -1.44 -12.92 5.77
CA ALA A 145 -0.31 -12.92 6.69
C ALA A 145 -0.67 -13.46 8.10
N ARG A 146 -1.97 -13.49 8.41
CA ARG A 146 -2.51 -13.95 9.69
C ARG A 146 -2.91 -15.43 9.66
N ASP A 147 -3.63 -15.82 8.60
CA ASP A 147 -4.27 -17.14 8.46
C ASP A 147 -3.55 -18.08 7.47
N GLY A 148 -2.48 -17.60 6.81
CA GLY A 148 -1.74 -18.35 5.79
C GLY A 148 -2.36 -18.27 4.39
N GLY A 149 -3.53 -17.65 4.24
CA GLY A 149 -4.26 -17.57 2.99
C GLY A 149 -4.85 -18.91 2.53
N GLY A 150 -5.53 -18.92 1.39
CA GLY A 150 -6.08 -20.17 0.83
C GLY A 150 -5.01 -20.99 0.08
N PRO A 151 -5.39 -22.20 -0.39
CA PRO A 151 -4.47 -23.07 -1.14
C PRO A 151 -3.73 -22.34 -2.26
N GLY A 152 -2.42 -22.61 -2.39
CA GLY A 152 -1.53 -22.00 -3.37
C GLY A 152 -1.10 -20.55 -3.06
N ALA A 153 -1.41 -20.01 -1.88
CA ALA A 153 -1.05 -18.65 -1.47
C ALA A 153 0.20 -18.58 -0.56
N SER A 154 0.88 -19.68 -0.30
CA SER A 154 1.93 -19.78 0.74
C SER A 154 3.00 -18.68 0.64
N LEU A 155 3.60 -18.47 -0.54
CA LEU A 155 4.65 -17.46 -0.73
C LEU A 155 4.11 -16.02 -0.60
N TYR A 156 2.88 -15.77 -1.07
CA TYR A 156 2.22 -14.48 -0.86
C TYR A 156 1.99 -14.21 0.63
N ALA A 157 1.41 -15.19 1.34
CA ALA A 157 1.17 -15.09 2.77
C ALA A 157 2.46 -14.86 3.55
N THR A 158 3.54 -15.60 3.20
CA THR A 158 4.87 -15.46 3.78
C THR A 158 5.42 -14.04 3.54
N ALA A 159 5.37 -13.53 2.30
CA ALA A 159 5.85 -12.20 1.98
C ALA A 159 5.07 -11.10 2.73
N LYS A 160 3.74 -11.26 2.86
CA LYS A 160 2.90 -10.32 3.62
C LYS A 160 3.11 -10.43 5.14
N GLY A 161 3.46 -11.61 5.65
CA GLY A 161 3.96 -11.80 7.02
C GLY A 161 5.31 -11.12 7.25
N ALA A 162 6.22 -11.18 6.27
CA ALA A 162 7.49 -10.47 6.31
C ALA A 162 7.28 -8.94 6.36
N VAL A 163 6.35 -8.38 5.57
CA VAL A 163 5.98 -6.95 5.65
C VAL A 163 5.48 -6.57 7.05
N MET A 164 4.68 -7.43 7.69
CA MET A 164 4.20 -7.19 9.04
C MET A 164 5.34 -7.11 10.07
N THR A 165 6.31 -8.03 9.98
CA THR A 165 7.49 -8.01 10.86
C THR A 165 8.41 -6.84 10.53
N PHE A 166 8.63 -6.54 9.25
CA PHE A 166 9.39 -5.39 8.79
C PHE A 166 8.83 -4.06 9.33
N THR A 167 7.50 -3.91 9.32
CA THR A 167 6.80 -2.75 9.88
C THR A 167 7.16 -2.54 11.35
N ARG A 168 7.13 -3.60 12.16
CA ARG A 168 7.51 -3.54 13.58
C ARG A 168 8.98 -3.18 13.78
N SER A 169 9.86 -3.71 12.94
CA SER A 169 11.30 -3.39 12.98
C SER A 169 11.54 -1.92 12.66
N MET A 170 10.95 -1.42 11.57
CA MET A 170 11.09 -0.01 11.18
C MET A 170 10.44 0.95 12.17
N ALA A 171 9.35 0.57 12.82
CA ALA A 171 8.75 1.38 13.89
C ALA A 171 9.72 1.59 15.06
N LYS A 172 10.48 0.56 15.44
CA LYS A 172 11.49 0.67 16.50
C LYS A 172 12.69 1.51 16.05
N GLU A 173 13.14 1.34 14.81
CA GLU A 173 14.32 2.02 14.27
C GLU A 173 14.06 3.51 14.00
N LEU A 174 12.88 3.83 13.45
CA LEU A 174 12.53 5.17 12.96
C LEU A 174 11.74 5.99 13.99
N GLY A 175 11.13 5.34 14.99
CA GLY A 175 10.40 6.01 16.07
C GLY A 175 11.19 7.09 16.79
N PRO A 176 12.47 6.87 17.16
CA PRO A 176 13.33 7.91 17.74
C PRO A 176 13.56 9.14 16.85
N LYS A 177 13.32 9.00 15.54
CA LYS A 177 13.37 10.10 14.55
C LYS A 177 12.00 10.79 14.36
N GLY A 178 10.97 10.38 15.10
CA GLY A 178 9.62 10.89 14.95
C GLY A 178 8.88 10.37 13.70
N ILE A 179 9.32 9.25 13.11
CA ILE A 179 8.68 8.64 11.94
C ILE A 179 7.87 7.43 12.40
N ARG A 180 6.57 7.44 12.10
CA ARG A 180 5.66 6.32 12.43
C ARG A 180 5.62 5.33 11.27
N VAL A 181 5.58 4.04 11.58
CA VAL A 181 5.50 2.98 10.58
C VAL A 181 4.41 2.00 10.99
N ASN A 182 3.35 1.92 10.19
CA ASN A 182 2.22 1.03 10.45
C ASN A 182 1.88 0.21 9.20
N ALA A 183 1.14 -0.85 9.38
CA ALA A 183 0.63 -1.66 8.28
C ALA A 183 -0.88 -1.87 8.39
N LEU A 184 -1.51 -2.10 7.24
CA LEU A 184 -2.87 -2.61 7.15
C LEU A 184 -2.84 -4.08 6.74
N ALA A 185 -3.80 -4.86 7.24
CA ALA A 185 -4.08 -6.22 6.80
C ALA A 185 -5.50 -6.27 6.18
N PRO A 186 -5.64 -5.89 4.90
CA PRO A 186 -6.93 -5.96 4.24
C PRO A 186 -7.43 -7.40 4.10
N GLY A 187 -8.73 -7.57 4.28
CA GLY A 187 -9.46 -8.74 3.84
C GLY A 187 -9.83 -8.65 2.36
N THR A 188 -11.04 -9.07 2.00
CA THR A 188 -11.53 -8.93 0.63
C THR A 188 -12.03 -7.51 0.38
N ILE A 189 -11.35 -6.81 -0.51
CA ILE A 189 -11.72 -5.45 -0.94
C ILE A 189 -12.15 -5.53 -2.41
N ALA A 190 -13.31 -4.98 -2.75
CA ALA A 190 -13.84 -4.96 -4.11
C ALA A 190 -12.93 -4.11 -5.02
N THR A 191 -12.10 -4.79 -5.80
CA THR A 191 -11.12 -4.20 -6.72
C THR A 191 -10.99 -5.08 -7.95
N SER A 192 -10.42 -4.57 -9.02
CA SER A 192 -10.12 -5.34 -10.23
C SER A 192 -9.26 -6.59 -9.97
N PHE A 193 -8.52 -6.59 -8.87
CA PHE A 193 -7.80 -7.76 -8.38
C PHE A 193 -8.75 -8.91 -8.03
N HIS A 194 -9.81 -8.65 -7.26
CA HIS A 194 -10.76 -9.69 -6.87
C HIS A 194 -11.63 -10.16 -8.02
N ASP A 195 -11.88 -9.32 -9.03
CA ASP A 195 -12.60 -9.72 -10.24
C ASP A 195 -11.87 -10.80 -11.04
N ARG A 196 -10.53 -10.85 -10.95
CA ARG A 196 -9.70 -11.86 -11.61
C ARG A 196 -9.64 -13.21 -10.89
N PHE A 197 -9.81 -13.21 -9.57
CA PHE A 197 -9.54 -14.39 -8.73
C PHE A 197 -10.77 -14.97 -8.04
N ASN A 198 -11.93 -14.29 -8.11
CA ASN A 198 -13.16 -14.72 -7.49
C ASN A 198 -14.35 -14.63 -8.47
N THR A 199 -15.16 -15.69 -8.54
CA THR A 199 -16.41 -15.63 -9.29
C THR A 199 -17.46 -14.79 -8.54
N PRO A 200 -18.46 -14.21 -9.24
CA PRO A 200 -19.55 -13.47 -8.62
C PRO A 200 -20.27 -14.29 -7.54
N GLU A 201 -20.51 -15.58 -7.77
CA GLU A 201 -21.17 -16.50 -6.84
C GLU A 201 -20.34 -16.70 -5.56
N ASN A 202 -19.01 -16.84 -5.73
CA ASN A 202 -18.12 -16.97 -4.59
C ASN A 202 -18.06 -15.66 -3.78
N ARG A 203 -18.04 -14.51 -4.44
CA ARG A 203 -18.08 -13.20 -3.77
C ARG A 203 -19.37 -13.03 -2.98
N GLU A 204 -20.52 -13.39 -3.55
CA GLU A 204 -21.82 -13.31 -2.85
C GLU A 204 -21.86 -14.24 -1.64
N ARG A 205 -21.36 -15.47 -1.80
CA ARG A 205 -21.23 -16.42 -0.67
C ARG A 205 -20.34 -15.85 0.44
N MET A 206 -19.22 -15.21 0.09
CA MET A 206 -18.30 -14.61 1.06
C MET A 206 -18.93 -13.47 1.83
N LYS A 207 -19.80 -12.65 1.23
CA LYS A 207 -20.55 -11.60 1.95
C LYS A 207 -21.35 -12.17 3.11
N GLY A 208 -21.90 -13.38 2.97
CA GLY A 208 -22.59 -14.08 4.04
C GLY A 208 -21.71 -14.47 5.23
N ILE A 209 -20.39 -14.56 5.04
CA ILE A 209 -19.43 -14.95 6.08
C ILE A 209 -18.92 -13.73 6.88
N TYR A 210 -18.77 -12.58 6.23
CA TYR A 210 -18.32 -11.36 6.93
C TYR A 210 -19.34 -10.92 7.98
N PRO A 211 -18.96 -10.63 9.22
CA PRO A 211 -19.85 -9.99 10.20
C PRO A 211 -20.53 -8.73 9.66
N LEU A 212 -19.81 -7.88 8.89
CA LEU A 212 -20.38 -6.68 8.29
C LEU A 212 -21.20 -6.93 7.01
N ARG A 213 -21.36 -8.20 6.57
CA ARG A 213 -22.20 -8.63 5.45
C ARG A 213 -21.89 -7.95 4.11
N ARG A 214 -20.69 -7.43 3.95
CA ARG A 214 -20.20 -6.83 2.70
C ARG A 214 -18.72 -7.05 2.51
N GLU A 215 -18.25 -6.97 1.29
CA GLU A 215 -16.85 -6.73 1.00
C GLU A 215 -16.50 -5.30 1.41
N GLY A 216 -15.23 -5.05 1.74
CA GLY A 216 -14.72 -3.68 1.83
C GLY A 216 -14.66 -3.04 0.45
N ASP A 217 -14.63 -1.73 0.40
CA ASP A 217 -14.33 -0.98 -0.81
C ASP A 217 -13.01 -0.21 -0.69
N SER A 218 -12.56 0.38 -1.79
CA SER A 218 -11.29 1.12 -1.80
C SER A 218 -11.33 2.37 -0.92
N ALA A 219 -12.52 2.94 -0.65
CA ALA A 219 -12.69 4.10 0.23
C ALA A 219 -12.48 3.70 1.70
N ASP A 220 -13.00 2.53 2.14
CA ASP A 220 -12.75 2.02 3.49
C ASP A 220 -11.23 2.00 3.79
N VAL A 221 -10.45 1.53 2.81
CA VAL A 221 -8.98 1.42 2.95
C VAL A 221 -8.30 2.79 2.88
N ALA A 222 -8.74 3.66 1.97
CA ALA A 222 -8.17 5.00 1.80
C ALA A 222 -8.39 5.88 3.05
N ASP A 223 -9.53 5.76 3.71
CA ASP A 223 -9.83 6.46 4.96
C ASP A 223 -8.89 6.02 6.09
N LEU A 224 -8.65 4.71 6.24
CA LEU A 224 -7.71 4.20 7.24
C LEU A 224 -6.26 4.59 6.94
N VAL A 225 -5.83 4.55 5.66
CA VAL A 225 -4.50 5.02 5.24
C VAL A 225 -4.34 6.49 5.59
N THR A 226 -5.34 7.31 5.31
CA THR A 226 -5.32 8.75 5.61
C THR A 226 -5.24 9.01 7.11
N PHE A 227 -6.00 8.29 7.93
CA PHE A 227 -5.89 8.34 9.38
C PHE A 227 -4.46 8.01 9.86
N LEU A 228 -3.86 6.95 9.33
CA LEU A 228 -2.48 6.55 9.69
C LEU A 228 -1.42 7.53 9.17
N ALA A 229 -1.69 8.24 8.09
CA ALA A 229 -0.78 9.23 7.50
C ALA A 229 -0.80 10.58 8.25
N CYS A 230 -1.83 10.85 9.05
CA CYS A 230 -2.08 12.15 9.65
C CYS A 230 -1.90 12.13 11.18
N ALA A 231 -1.97 13.33 11.81
CA ALA A 231 -1.66 13.53 13.22
C ALA A 231 -2.62 12.80 14.18
N GLU A 232 -3.83 12.46 13.73
CA GLU A 232 -4.80 11.73 14.54
C GLU A 232 -4.30 10.36 15.02
N SER A 233 -3.25 9.84 14.40
CA SER A 233 -2.62 8.57 14.75
C SER A 233 -1.23 8.71 15.35
N ASP A 234 -0.88 9.87 15.92
CA ASP A 234 0.48 10.17 16.38
C ASP A 234 1.03 9.21 17.45
N TYR A 235 0.15 8.53 18.18
CA TYR A 235 0.57 7.52 19.15
C TYR A 235 0.50 6.08 18.62
N LEU A 236 0.32 5.90 17.30
CA LEU A 236 0.27 4.58 16.65
C LEU A 236 1.53 4.35 15.81
N THR A 237 2.36 3.38 16.21
CA THR A 237 3.48 2.88 15.42
C THR A 237 3.71 1.40 15.66
N GLY A 238 4.16 0.67 14.65
CA GLY A 238 4.42 -0.78 14.72
C GLY A 238 3.16 -1.64 14.70
N THR A 239 1.97 -1.07 14.48
CA THR A 239 0.72 -1.82 14.44
C THR A 239 0.53 -2.46 13.06
N ASN A 240 -0.29 -3.53 13.03
CA ASN A 240 -0.81 -4.12 11.80
C ASN A 240 -2.33 -4.20 11.96
N ILE A 241 -3.04 -3.24 11.39
CA ILE A 241 -4.47 -3.04 11.61
C ILE A 241 -5.27 -3.89 10.64
N ASP A 242 -6.13 -4.75 11.19
CA ASP A 242 -7.04 -5.57 10.40
C ASP A 242 -8.18 -4.71 9.86
N ILE A 243 -8.39 -4.75 8.54
CA ILE A 243 -9.50 -4.12 7.82
C ILE A 243 -10.15 -5.18 6.95
N ASN A 244 -10.98 -6.04 7.56
CA ASN A 244 -11.45 -7.29 6.97
C ASN A 244 -12.95 -7.56 7.22
N GLY A 245 -13.72 -6.57 7.65
CA GLY A 245 -15.16 -6.71 7.91
C GLY A 245 -15.49 -7.66 9.06
N GLY A 246 -14.52 -7.94 9.94
CA GLY A 246 -14.66 -8.84 11.08
C GLY A 246 -14.42 -10.32 10.75
N LEU A 247 -13.85 -10.62 9.56
CA LEU A 247 -13.58 -12.01 9.15
C LEU A 247 -12.55 -12.71 10.04
N LEU A 248 -11.59 -11.96 10.56
CA LEU A 248 -10.57 -12.42 11.51
C LEU A 248 -10.32 -11.35 12.57
N PHE A 249 -10.09 -11.80 13.78
CA PHE A 249 -9.66 -10.98 14.91
C PHE A 249 -8.24 -11.36 15.31
N SER A 250 -7.35 -10.39 15.47
CA SER A 250 -5.94 -10.59 15.89
C SER A 250 -5.70 -10.14 17.32
#